data_0d1a6d3bcce7db0d5330262d6ccf3c1a
#
_entry.id   0d1a6d3bcce7db0d5330262d6ccf3c1a
#
_cell.length_a   1.000
_cell.length_b   1.000
_cell.length_c   1.000
_cell.angle_alpha   90.00
_cell.angle_beta   90.00
_cell.angle_gamma   90.00
#
_symmetry.space_group_name_H-M   'P 1'
#
loop_
_entity.id
_entity.type
_entity.pdbx_description
1 polymer ?
#
loop_
_entity_poly.entity_id
_entity_poly.type
_entity_poly.pdbx_seq_one_letter_code
_entity_poly.pdbx_strand_id
1 'polypeptide(L)'
;KALSAHAAGVPFYIAAPHSTLDFGCTDGTAIPIEDRGAAEVCHVRGLTPAGDIAELALAPADTRAANPAFDVTPAALIRGIITERGIAPAGELAHLYPEHER
;
A
#
# COMPACT_ATOMS: atom_id res chain seq x y z
N LYS A 1 -9.36 -3.29 0.10
CA LYS A 1 -9.99 -3.39 1.45
C LYS A 1 -10.82 -2.16 1.77
N ALA A 2 -10.28 -0.91 1.67
CA ALA A 2 -11.02 0.31 2.00
C ALA A 2 -12.31 0.49 1.18
N LEU A 3 -12.27 0.24 -0.14
CA LEU A 3 -13.45 0.28 -1.00
C LEU A 3 -14.52 -0.73 -0.58
N SER A 4 -14.12 -1.95 -0.23
CA SER A 4 -15.07 -2.99 0.24
C SER A 4 -15.69 -2.61 1.59
N ALA A 5 -14.89 -2.07 2.51
CA ALA A 5 -15.38 -1.59 3.80
C ALA A 5 -16.38 -0.43 3.62
N HIS A 6 -16.06 0.51 2.75
CA HIS A 6 -16.94 1.63 2.42
C HIS A 6 -18.28 1.16 1.84
N ALA A 7 -18.24 0.25 0.86
CA ALA A 7 -19.46 -0.31 0.25
C ALA A 7 -20.33 -1.08 1.25
N ALA A 8 -19.70 -1.69 2.27
CA ALA A 8 -20.39 -2.42 3.34
C ALA A 8 -20.81 -1.53 4.54
N GLY A 9 -20.51 -0.23 4.51
CA GLY A 9 -20.77 0.67 5.63
C GLY A 9 -19.92 0.40 6.89
N VAL A 10 -18.75 -0.27 6.72
CA VAL A 10 -17.84 -0.61 7.80
C VAL A 10 -16.74 0.45 7.90
N PRO A 11 -16.47 1.04 9.08
CA PRO A 11 -15.38 2.00 9.23
C PRO A 11 -14.02 1.33 9.02
N PHE A 12 -13.15 1.99 8.26
CA PHE A 12 -11.80 1.52 7.93
C PHE A 12 -10.75 2.41 8.57
N TYR A 13 -9.85 1.81 9.35
CA TYR A 13 -8.75 2.49 10.04
C TYR A 13 -7.41 1.98 9.55
N ILE A 14 -6.41 2.86 9.56
CA ILE A 14 -5.01 2.51 9.33
C ILE A 14 -4.28 2.59 10.67
N ALA A 15 -3.54 1.56 11.04
CA ALA A 15 -2.61 1.60 12.17
C ALA A 15 -1.19 1.73 11.63
N ALA A 16 -0.49 2.80 12.01
CA ALA A 16 0.86 3.08 11.54
C ALA A 16 1.65 3.86 12.59
N PRO A 17 2.96 3.60 12.76
CA PRO A 17 3.81 4.38 13.65
C PRO A 17 4.10 5.77 13.06
N HIS A 18 4.55 6.71 13.90
CA HIS A 18 4.96 8.06 13.47
C HIS A 18 5.93 8.04 12.28
N SER A 19 6.87 7.10 12.26
CA SER A 19 7.85 6.97 11.19
C SER A 19 7.26 6.72 9.79
N THR A 20 5.99 6.35 9.71
CA THR A 20 5.26 6.16 8.44
C THR A 20 4.60 7.46 7.96
N LEU A 21 4.45 8.45 8.84
CA LEU A 21 3.76 9.69 8.53
C LEU A 21 4.71 10.66 7.82
N ASP A 22 4.29 11.15 6.67
CA ASP A 22 4.98 12.20 5.93
C ASP A 22 4.09 13.45 5.87
N PHE A 23 4.35 14.39 6.76
CA PHE A 23 3.61 15.67 6.82
C PHE A 23 3.93 16.62 5.65
N GLY A 24 4.97 16.32 4.87
CA GLY A 24 5.28 17.03 3.63
C GLY A 24 4.46 16.55 2.43
N CYS A 25 3.88 15.36 2.51
CA CYS A 25 3.06 14.78 1.47
C CYS A 25 1.59 15.21 1.64
N THR A 26 1.15 16.17 0.86
CA THR A 26 -0.20 16.73 0.95
C THR A 26 -1.26 15.90 0.24
N ASP A 27 -0.85 15.04 -0.69
CA ASP A 27 -1.75 14.23 -1.52
C ASP A 27 -1.10 12.89 -1.88
N GLY A 28 -1.83 11.82 -1.70
CA GLY A 28 -1.38 10.46 -2.02
C GLY A 28 -1.06 10.26 -3.51
N THR A 29 -1.60 11.07 -4.41
CA THR A 29 -1.28 11.01 -5.85
C THR A 29 0.16 11.47 -6.15
N ALA A 30 0.79 12.22 -5.24
CA ALA A 30 2.18 12.63 -5.35
C ALA A 30 3.19 11.53 -4.96
N ILE A 31 2.72 10.42 -4.37
CA ILE A 31 3.58 9.32 -3.96
C ILE A 31 4.01 8.53 -5.21
N PRO A 32 5.32 8.43 -5.52
CA PRO A 32 5.79 7.63 -6.64
C PRO A 32 5.59 6.14 -6.35
N ILE A 33 4.80 5.47 -7.19
CA ILE A 33 4.58 4.03 -7.09
C ILE A 33 5.46 3.33 -8.12
N GLU A 34 6.38 2.50 -7.64
CA GLU A 34 7.24 1.67 -8.48
C GLU A 34 6.42 0.59 -9.22
N ASP A 35 6.64 0.44 -10.51
CA ASP A 35 6.21 -0.75 -11.24
C ASP A 35 7.36 -1.77 -11.24
N ARG A 36 7.16 -2.91 -10.62
CA ARG A 36 8.15 -3.97 -10.46
C ARG A 36 8.30 -4.85 -11.70
N GLY A 37 7.50 -4.60 -12.73
CA GLY A 37 7.54 -5.31 -13.99
C GLY A 37 6.78 -6.63 -14.01
N ALA A 38 6.53 -7.11 -15.23
CA ALA A 38 5.68 -8.28 -15.48
C ALA A 38 6.30 -9.60 -15.01
N ALA A 39 7.63 -9.70 -14.92
CA ALA A 39 8.31 -10.96 -14.63
C ALA A 39 7.87 -11.59 -13.31
N GLU A 40 7.70 -10.80 -12.24
CA GLU A 40 7.26 -11.30 -10.94
C GLU A 40 5.82 -11.85 -10.95
N VAL A 41 4.98 -11.41 -11.88
CA VAL A 41 3.60 -11.85 -12.02
C VAL A 41 3.50 -13.06 -12.94
N CYS A 42 4.30 -13.08 -14.01
CA CYS A 42 4.22 -14.08 -15.05
C CYS A 42 5.08 -15.32 -14.82
N HIS A 43 6.00 -15.29 -13.84
CA HIS A 43 6.90 -16.38 -13.55
C HIS A 43 6.95 -16.68 -12.06
N VAL A 44 7.24 -17.94 -11.73
CA VAL A 44 7.49 -18.41 -10.37
C VAL A 44 8.79 -19.20 -10.32
N ARG A 45 9.55 -19.00 -9.27
CA ARG A 45 10.73 -19.82 -8.96
C ARG A 45 10.36 -20.91 -7.97
N GLY A 46 10.84 -22.10 -8.23
CA GLY A 46 10.62 -23.25 -7.35
C GLY A 46 11.78 -24.22 -7.36
N LEU A 47 11.82 -25.09 -6.35
CA LEU A 47 12.78 -26.17 -6.26
C LEU A 47 12.27 -27.37 -7.05
N THR A 48 13.11 -27.92 -7.93
CA THR A 48 12.78 -29.18 -8.63
C THR A 48 12.98 -30.38 -7.69
N PRO A 49 12.39 -31.55 -8.01
CA PRO A 49 12.65 -32.78 -7.26
C PRO A 49 14.16 -33.17 -7.20
N ALA A 50 14.95 -32.71 -8.16
CA ALA A 50 16.40 -32.92 -8.18
C ALA A 50 17.19 -31.96 -7.28
N GLY A 51 16.53 -30.95 -6.68
CA GLY A 51 17.16 -29.97 -5.80
C GLY A 51 17.66 -28.70 -6.52
N ASP A 52 17.38 -28.54 -7.81
CA ASP A 52 17.77 -27.36 -8.57
C ASP A 52 16.67 -26.29 -8.52
N ILE A 53 17.07 -25.02 -8.59
CA ILE A 53 16.12 -23.93 -8.75
C ILE A 53 15.74 -23.79 -10.23
N ALA A 54 14.45 -23.86 -10.53
CA ALA A 54 13.92 -23.60 -11.85
C ALA A 54 12.91 -22.44 -11.83
N GLU A 55 12.82 -21.72 -12.95
CA GLU A 55 11.81 -20.69 -13.17
C GLU A 55 10.78 -21.23 -14.16
N LEU A 56 9.51 -21.09 -13.80
CA LEU A 56 8.38 -21.58 -14.57
C LEU A 56 7.50 -20.40 -14.99
N ALA A 57 7.08 -20.38 -16.26
CA ALA A 57 6.09 -19.45 -16.75
C ALA A 57 4.69 -19.85 -16.24
N LEU A 58 3.96 -18.88 -15.67
CA LEU A 58 2.58 -19.03 -15.22
C LEU A 58 1.55 -18.56 -16.25
N ALA A 59 2.01 -17.80 -17.25
CA ALA A 59 1.17 -17.17 -18.25
C ALA A 59 1.81 -17.30 -19.65
N PRO A 60 1.03 -17.16 -20.74
CA PRO A 60 1.57 -17.09 -22.09
C PRO A 60 2.67 -16.02 -22.24
N ALA A 61 3.61 -16.24 -23.15
CA ALA A 61 4.81 -15.41 -23.31
C ALA A 61 4.53 -13.93 -23.64
N ASP A 62 3.39 -13.64 -24.25
CA ASP A 62 2.94 -12.31 -24.67
C ASP A 62 1.99 -11.65 -23.65
N THR A 63 1.81 -12.24 -22.46
CA THR A 63 0.95 -11.69 -21.42
C THR A 63 1.48 -10.34 -20.94
N ARG A 64 0.64 -9.32 -21.03
CA ARG A 64 0.91 -8.01 -20.43
C ARG A 64 0.42 -8.01 -18.98
N ALA A 65 1.30 -7.70 -18.04
CA ALA A 65 0.97 -7.62 -16.62
C ALA A 65 1.34 -6.25 -16.06
N ALA A 66 0.50 -5.73 -15.17
CA ALA A 66 0.81 -4.57 -14.33
C ALA A 66 1.23 -5.09 -12.95
N ASN A 67 2.29 -4.53 -12.39
CA ASN A 67 2.83 -4.94 -11.10
C ASN A 67 3.24 -3.74 -10.23
N PRO A 68 2.31 -2.83 -9.91
CA PRO A 68 2.60 -1.73 -8.99
C PRO A 68 2.94 -2.30 -7.60
N ALA A 69 4.02 -1.77 -6.98
CA ALA A 69 4.51 -2.25 -5.70
C ALA A 69 3.55 -1.92 -4.54
N PHE A 70 2.83 -0.81 -4.65
CA PHE A 70 1.88 -0.32 -3.64
C PHE A 70 0.62 0.21 -4.30
N ASP A 71 -0.41 0.33 -3.50
CA ASP A 71 -1.66 1.02 -3.84
C ASP A 71 -1.80 2.29 -3.00
N VAL A 72 -2.56 3.26 -3.48
CA VAL A 72 -2.86 4.50 -2.77
C VAL A 72 -4.32 4.48 -2.37
N THR A 73 -4.58 4.48 -1.06
CA THR A 73 -5.95 4.56 -0.53
C THR A 73 -6.34 6.01 -0.32
N PRO A 74 -7.41 6.51 -0.98
CA PRO A 74 -7.91 7.86 -0.76
C PRO A 74 -8.28 8.11 0.71
N ALA A 75 -7.90 9.26 1.26
CA ALA A 75 -8.20 9.64 2.64
C ALA A 75 -9.70 9.61 2.97
N ALA A 76 -10.56 9.91 1.99
CA ALA A 76 -12.01 9.85 2.13
C ALA A 76 -12.56 8.46 2.49
N LEU A 77 -11.80 7.39 2.23
CA LEU A 77 -12.16 6.02 2.56
C LEU A 77 -11.61 5.57 3.93
N ILE A 78 -10.84 6.43 4.60
CA ILE A 78 -10.18 6.13 5.87
C ILE A 78 -10.89 6.91 6.97
N ARG A 79 -11.46 6.20 7.94
CA ARG A 79 -12.14 6.81 9.08
C ARG A 79 -11.18 7.50 10.03
N GLY A 80 -9.99 6.96 10.19
CA GLY A 80 -8.95 7.51 11.04
C GLY A 80 -7.65 6.71 10.96
N ILE A 81 -6.58 7.35 11.42
CA ILE A 81 -5.25 6.76 11.54
C ILE A 81 -4.92 6.61 13.00
N ILE A 82 -4.54 5.39 13.38
CA ILE A 82 -4.16 5.01 14.75
C ILE A 82 -2.63 5.06 14.84
N THR A 83 -2.13 5.87 15.73
CA THR A 83 -0.69 6.00 16.01
C THR A 83 -0.42 5.76 17.49
N GLU A 84 0.84 5.74 17.87
CA GLU A 84 1.26 5.68 19.28
C GLU A 84 0.83 6.92 20.11
N ARG A 85 0.41 8.01 19.46
CA ARG A 85 -0.08 9.23 20.12
C ARG A 85 -1.59 9.36 20.13
N GLY A 86 -2.32 8.46 19.50
CA GLY A 86 -3.77 8.47 19.47
C GLY A 86 -4.35 8.19 18.11
N ILE A 87 -5.62 8.53 17.95
CA ILE A 87 -6.39 8.32 16.72
C ILE A 87 -6.91 9.67 16.23
N ALA A 88 -6.68 9.98 14.97
CA ALA A 88 -7.22 11.16 14.32
C ALA A 88 -7.57 10.89 12.84
N PRO A 89 -8.50 11.64 12.25
CA PRO A 89 -8.67 11.70 10.80
C PRO A 89 -7.35 12.13 10.13
N ALA A 90 -7.12 11.71 8.88
CA ALA A 90 -5.89 12.01 8.18
C ALA A 90 -5.56 13.52 8.12
N GLY A 91 -6.55 14.37 7.91
CA GLY A 91 -6.38 15.83 7.87
C GLY A 91 -6.12 16.49 9.24
N GLU A 92 -6.26 15.77 10.34
CA GLU A 92 -6.10 16.28 11.71
C GLU A 92 -4.89 15.64 12.43
N LEU A 93 -4.12 14.80 11.75
CA LEU A 93 -2.96 14.12 12.33
C LEU A 93 -1.92 15.08 12.91
N ALA A 94 -1.74 16.25 12.30
CA ALA A 94 -0.80 17.26 12.78
C ALA A 94 -1.09 17.68 14.24
N HIS A 95 -2.35 17.68 14.68
CA HIS A 95 -2.70 17.99 16.07
C HIS A 95 -2.11 17.01 17.09
N LEU A 96 -1.81 15.77 16.68
CA LEU A 96 -1.12 14.79 17.51
C LEU A 96 0.40 14.99 17.51
N TYR A 97 0.91 15.81 16.58
CA TYR A 97 2.33 16.03 16.32
C TYR A 97 2.63 17.51 16.12
N PRO A 98 2.44 18.33 17.18
CA PRO A 98 2.57 19.80 17.08
C PRO A 98 3.96 20.26 16.63
N GLU A 99 4.99 19.42 16.76
CA GLU A 99 6.33 19.67 16.24
C GLU A 99 6.39 19.77 14.70
N HIS A 100 5.36 19.31 14.00
CA HIS A 100 5.21 19.37 12.54
C HIS A 100 4.21 20.44 12.07
N GLU A 101 3.50 21.10 12.98
CA GLU A 101 2.68 22.28 12.65
C GLU A 101 3.59 23.47 12.32
N ARG A 102 3.66 23.82 11.04
CA ARG A 102 4.36 25.01 10.53
C ARG A 102 3.43 25.90 9.72
#